data_cf61c76f2e2dfdfb6ba18abe956b9658
#
_entry.id   cf61c76f2e2dfdfb6ba18abe956b9658
#
_cell.length_a   1.000
_cell.length_b   1.000
_cell.length_c   1.000
_cell.angle_alpha   90.00
_cell.angle_beta   90.00
_cell.angle_gamma   90.00
#
_symmetry.space_group_name_H-M   'P 1'
#
loop_
_entity.id
_entity.type
_entity.pdbx_description
1 polymer ?
#
loop_
_entity_poly.entity_id
_entity_poly.type
_entity_poly.pdbx_seq_one_letter_code
_entity_poly.pdbx_strand_id
1 'polypeptide(L)'
;MLGKIALEEAYEMTGLEAKSMREAKLYIHPNDRERYMRQISDINDERVRLADAHGIGYTIVSLTVPGIQGISDKAEAERRATEVNNWVAEKVKTQPKKLGAFACLSMHDPVQAGQELRRCVKELGFHGALVCDFQHAGPDGETYLFYDAPEYDAFWKVCQELDVPLYIHPAAPSGVVYEKLYAQRKFLVGPPLSFANAVSLHLMGMISNGVFDRNPNLKIIVGHLGEHLPFDFWRINHWLEDVERPLAKEQGYNRICQKTIYDYFKKNIWVTTSGHFSTHTLEYVVREIGAERILFSVDYPYETIENCCAWYDGKAKEVIEAVGGIENYKKIGRENAKKLLRITDYHDADAPVN
;
A
#
# COMPACT_ATOMS: atom_id res chain seq x y z
N MET A 1 -17.18 -11.50 -9.81
CA MET A 1 -17.84 -10.26 -9.33
C MET A 1 -17.48 -9.13 -10.28
N LEU A 2 -18.44 -8.30 -10.68
CA LEU A 2 -18.16 -7.11 -11.48
C LEU A 2 -18.03 -5.86 -10.62
N GLY A 3 -17.33 -4.85 -11.15
CA GLY A 3 -17.12 -3.58 -10.47
C GLY A 3 -16.12 -3.63 -9.31
N LYS A 4 -15.20 -4.61 -9.29
CA LYS A 4 -14.11 -4.61 -8.29
C LYS A 4 -13.25 -3.35 -8.40
N ILE A 5 -12.68 -2.91 -7.29
CA ILE A 5 -11.77 -1.77 -7.24
C ILE A 5 -10.40 -2.27 -6.79
N ALA A 6 -9.39 -2.13 -7.65
CA ALA A 6 -8.02 -2.50 -7.37
C ALA A 6 -7.19 -1.23 -7.09
N LEU A 7 -6.27 -1.26 -6.12
CA LEU A 7 -5.62 -0.05 -5.62
C LEU A 7 -4.11 -0.15 -5.32
N GLU A 8 -3.48 -1.26 -5.63
CA GLU A 8 -2.01 -1.42 -5.58
C GLU A 8 -1.53 -1.86 -6.96
N GLU A 9 -1.66 -0.94 -7.92
CA GLU A 9 -1.48 -1.23 -9.33
C GLU A 9 -0.34 -0.36 -9.86
N ALA A 10 0.85 -0.95 -9.93
CA ALA A 10 2.09 -0.22 -10.17
C ALA A 10 2.23 0.28 -11.62
N TYR A 11 2.81 1.46 -11.77
CA TYR A 11 3.25 1.99 -13.07
C TYR A 11 4.66 2.57 -12.96
N GLU A 12 5.33 2.68 -14.10
CA GLU A 12 6.56 3.44 -14.27
C GLU A 12 6.38 4.58 -15.27
N MET A 13 6.94 5.73 -14.94
CA MET A 13 7.00 6.86 -15.86
C MET A 13 8.05 6.60 -16.94
N THR A 14 7.73 6.92 -18.18
CA THR A 14 8.66 6.84 -19.32
C THR A 14 10.00 7.51 -19.02
N GLY A 15 11.10 6.81 -19.30
CA GLY A 15 12.47 7.29 -19.03
C GLY A 15 13.07 6.75 -17.74
N LEU A 16 12.32 5.92 -16.97
CA LEU A 16 12.81 5.28 -15.74
C LEU A 16 12.96 3.75 -15.89
N GLU A 17 12.87 3.21 -17.09
CA GLU A 17 12.81 1.76 -17.39
C GLU A 17 14.03 0.98 -16.86
N ALA A 18 15.18 1.64 -16.69
CA ALA A 18 16.36 0.99 -16.12
C ALA A 18 16.17 0.58 -14.64
N LYS A 19 15.32 1.31 -13.89
CA LYS A 19 14.97 0.95 -12.52
C LYS A 19 14.05 -0.27 -12.51
N SER A 20 12.96 -0.24 -13.28
CA SER A 20 12.01 -1.36 -13.37
C SER A 20 12.66 -2.64 -13.88
N MET A 21 13.60 -2.54 -14.84
CA MET A 21 14.37 -3.71 -15.27
C MET A 21 15.23 -4.29 -14.13
N ARG A 22 15.76 -3.46 -13.26
CA ARG A 22 16.53 -3.91 -12.09
C ARG A 22 15.63 -4.63 -11.10
N GLU A 23 14.48 -4.08 -10.78
CA GLU A 23 13.46 -4.70 -9.92
C GLU A 23 12.93 -6.00 -10.53
N ALA A 24 12.65 -6.01 -11.84
CA ALA A 24 12.22 -7.22 -12.54
C ALA A 24 13.20 -8.39 -12.42
N LYS A 25 14.51 -8.13 -12.31
CA LYS A 25 15.50 -9.17 -12.09
C LYS A 25 15.46 -9.78 -10.69
N LEU A 26 14.87 -9.07 -9.72
CA LEU A 26 14.73 -9.54 -8.33
C LEU A 26 13.45 -10.37 -8.13
N TYR A 27 12.33 -9.95 -8.74
CA TYR A 27 11.01 -10.48 -8.38
C TYR A 27 10.26 -11.17 -9.50
N ILE A 28 10.64 -10.89 -10.79
CA ILE A 28 9.88 -11.39 -11.93
C ILE A 28 10.56 -12.63 -12.51
N HIS A 29 9.74 -13.67 -12.72
CA HIS A 29 10.22 -14.89 -13.39
C HIS A 29 10.88 -14.54 -14.73
N PRO A 30 12.04 -15.13 -15.06
CA PRO A 30 12.80 -14.75 -16.25
C PRO A 30 11.99 -14.75 -17.56
N ASN A 31 11.05 -15.67 -17.72
CA ASN A 31 10.19 -15.76 -18.91
C ASN A 31 9.09 -14.69 -18.96
N ASP A 32 8.80 -14.01 -17.83
CA ASP A 32 7.73 -13.00 -17.73
C ASP A 32 8.26 -11.57 -17.76
N ARG A 33 9.56 -11.37 -17.82
CA ARG A 33 10.16 -10.02 -17.77
C ARG A 33 9.72 -9.13 -18.93
N GLU A 34 9.57 -9.70 -20.13
CA GLU A 34 9.09 -8.96 -21.30
C GLU A 34 7.65 -8.51 -21.10
N ARG A 35 6.77 -9.38 -20.59
CA ARG A 35 5.41 -9.03 -20.20
C ARG A 35 5.42 -7.92 -19.17
N TYR A 36 6.17 -8.09 -18.08
CA TYR A 36 6.26 -7.10 -17.01
C TYR A 36 6.71 -5.73 -17.52
N MET A 37 7.79 -5.65 -18.30
CA MET A 37 8.31 -4.39 -18.82
C MET A 37 7.31 -3.66 -19.73
N ARG A 38 6.54 -4.39 -20.51
CA ARG A 38 5.47 -3.82 -21.31
C ARG A 38 4.33 -3.29 -20.43
N GLN A 39 3.91 -4.08 -19.45
CA GLN A 39 2.76 -3.78 -18.60
C GLN A 39 3.03 -2.68 -17.58
N ILE A 40 4.26 -2.57 -17.04
CA ILE A 40 4.59 -1.54 -16.05
C ILE A 40 4.57 -0.13 -16.67
N SER A 41 4.87 -0.02 -17.97
CA SER A 41 4.84 1.24 -18.69
C SER A 41 3.46 1.57 -19.28
N ASP A 42 2.52 0.61 -19.26
CA ASP A 42 1.16 0.80 -19.74
C ASP A 42 0.20 1.23 -18.64
N ILE A 43 -0.57 2.29 -18.86
CA ILE A 43 -1.64 2.72 -17.95
C ILE A 43 -3.02 2.61 -18.62
N ASN A 44 -3.15 2.98 -19.88
CA ASN A 44 -4.43 3.29 -20.50
C ASN A 44 -4.97 2.19 -21.42
N ASP A 45 -4.13 1.28 -21.90
CA ASP A 45 -4.49 0.33 -22.97
C ASP A 45 -4.63 -1.11 -22.43
N GLU A 46 -3.54 -1.86 -22.33
CA GLU A 46 -3.55 -3.27 -21.91
C GLU A 46 -4.12 -3.45 -20.50
N ARG A 47 -3.71 -2.60 -19.55
CA ARG A 47 -4.20 -2.60 -18.17
C ARG A 47 -5.71 -2.47 -18.10
N VAL A 48 -6.28 -1.47 -18.80
CA VAL A 48 -7.73 -1.22 -18.78
C VAL A 48 -8.48 -2.36 -19.46
N ARG A 49 -7.98 -2.86 -20.59
CA ARG A 49 -8.58 -4.00 -21.30
C ARG A 49 -8.60 -5.26 -20.44
N LEU A 50 -7.50 -5.56 -19.72
CA LEU A 50 -7.43 -6.70 -18.81
C LEU A 50 -8.36 -6.51 -17.59
N ALA A 51 -8.40 -5.30 -17.02
CA ALA A 51 -9.31 -4.97 -15.94
C ALA A 51 -10.78 -5.19 -16.33
N ASP A 52 -11.20 -4.66 -17.48
CA ASP A 52 -12.55 -4.83 -18.02
C ASP A 52 -12.89 -6.32 -18.24
N ALA A 53 -11.98 -7.08 -18.84
CA ALA A 53 -12.17 -8.51 -19.12
C ALA A 53 -12.36 -9.35 -17.85
N HIS A 54 -11.85 -8.87 -16.71
CA HIS A 54 -11.91 -9.58 -15.43
C HIS A 54 -12.81 -8.89 -14.38
N GLY A 55 -13.66 -7.96 -14.80
CA GLY A 55 -14.64 -7.31 -13.93
C GLY A 55 -14.04 -6.37 -12.87
N ILE A 56 -12.86 -5.80 -13.13
CA ILE A 56 -12.32 -4.69 -12.35
C ILE A 56 -12.86 -3.41 -12.95
N GLY A 57 -13.73 -2.71 -12.23
CA GLY A 57 -14.40 -1.49 -12.71
C GLY A 57 -13.57 -0.23 -12.51
N TYR A 58 -12.68 -0.22 -11.52
CA TYR A 58 -11.82 0.92 -11.23
C TYR A 58 -10.44 0.47 -10.75
N THR A 59 -9.41 1.12 -11.29
CA THR A 59 -8.01 0.85 -10.97
C THR A 59 -7.34 2.11 -10.46
N ILE A 60 -6.73 2.06 -9.29
CA ILE A 60 -5.93 3.17 -8.75
C ILE A 60 -4.47 2.83 -8.94
N VAL A 61 -3.80 3.62 -9.77
CA VAL A 61 -2.39 3.40 -10.10
C VAL A 61 -1.46 4.13 -9.15
N SER A 62 -0.28 3.58 -8.91
CA SER A 62 0.77 4.14 -8.06
C SER A 62 2.15 3.98 -8.67
N LEU A 63 3.06 4.91 -8.36
CA LEU A 63 4.46 4.80 -8.82
C LEU A 63 5.11 3.54 -8.24
N THR A 64 5.74 2.75 -9.11
CA THR A 64 6.41 1.51 -8.72
C THR A 64 7.60 1.73 -7.78
N VAL A 65 7.97 0.68 -7.07
CA VAL A 65 9.14 0.65 -6.17
C VAL A 65 10.46 0.96 -6.90
N PRO A 66 11.44 1.56 -6.24
CA PRO A 66 11.43 2.09 -4.87
C PRO A 66 10.76 3.47 -4.75
N GLY A 67 10.06 3.92 -5.77
CA GLY A 67 9.35 5.19 -5.80
C GLY A 67 10.27 6.41 -5.61
N ILE A 68 9.72 7.44 -5.04
CA ILE A 68 10.46 8.66 -4.65
C ILE A 68 11.34 8.38 -3.42
N GLN A 69 10.99 7.39 -2.61
CA GLN A 69 11.73 7.04 -1.40
C GLN A 69 13.16 6.58 -1.66
N GLY A 70 13.44 6.04 -2.85
CA GLY A 70 14.80 5.69 -3.28
C GLY A 70 15.69 6.86 -3.70
N ILE A 71 15.22 8.12 -3.59
CA ILE A 71 15.99 9.32 -3.96
C ILE A 71 16.45 10.02 -2.67
N SER A 72 17.75 9.98 -2.39
CA SER A 72 18.32 10.54 -1.15
C SER A 72 18.52 12.06 -1.17
N ASP A 73 18.61 12.67 -2.34
CA ASP A 73 18.64 14.13 -2.48
C ASP A 73 17.25 14.72 -2.33
N LYS A 74 17.05 15.58 -1.34
CA LYS A 74 15.75 16.19 -1.01
C LYS A 74 15.15 16.96 -2.18
N ALA A 75 15.94 17.84 -2.80
CA ALA A 75 15.45 18.73 -3.85
C ALA A 75 15.04 17.93 -5.11
N GLU A 76 15.83 16.92 -5.46
CA GLU A 76 15.52 16.01 -6.55
C GLU A 76 14.26 15.17 -6.25
N ALA A 77 14.12 14.63 -5.03
CA ALA A 77 12.95 13.85 -4.62
C ALA A 77 11.66 14.69 -4.70
N GLU A 78 11.66 15.92 -4.21
CA GLU A 78 10.53 16.85 -4.26
C GLU A 78 10.16 17.21 -5.71
N ARG A 79 11.15 17.55 -6.53
CA ARG A 79 10.96 17.87 -7.94
C ARG A 79 10.37 16.66 -8.71
N ARG A 80 10.94 15.48 -8.50
CA ARG A 80 10.47 14.25 -9.16
C ARG A 80 9.08 13.85 -8.75
N ALA A 81 8.73 13.98 -7.47
CA ALA A 81 7.38 13.71 -7.00
C ALA A 81 6.34 14.56 -7.76
N THR A 82 6.58 15.86 -7.85
CA THR A 82 5.70 16.78 -8.59
C THR A 82 5.62 16.45 -10.08
N GLU A 83 6.75 16.13 -10.73
CA GLU A 83 6.81 15.75 -12.14
C GLU A 83 6.00 14.47 -12.43
N VAL A 84 6.19 13.43 -11.61
CA VAL A 84 5.49 12.14 -11.75
C VAL A 84 3.99 12.30 -11.50
N ASN A 85 3.61 13.05 -10.45
CA ASN A 85 2.20 13.32 -10.15
C ASN A 85 1.49 14.04 -11.30
N ASN A 86 2.13 15.04 -11.90
CA ASN A 86 1.59 15.74 -13.06
C ASN A 86 1.44 14.80 -14.26
N TRP A 87 2.47 13.98 -14.52
CA TRP A 87 2.47 13.05 -15.63
C TRP A 87 1.35 12.00 -15.52
N VAL A 88 1.18 11.39 -14.35
CA VAL A 88 0.13 10.37 -14.16
C VAL A 88 -1.27 10.99 -14.15
N ALA A 89 -1.43 12.23 -13.67
CA ALA A 89 -2.70 12.94 -13.73
C ALA A 89 -3.21 13.08 -15.18
N GLU A 90 -2.30 13.40 -16.13
CA GLU A 90 -2.65 13.46 -17.54
C GLU A 90 -3.06 12.09 -18.13
N LYS A 91 -2.54 11.00 -17.58
CA LYS A 91 -2.91 9.65 -18.01
C LYS A 91 -4.29 9.25 -17.48
N VAL A 92 -4.52 9.37 -16.18
CA VAL A 92 -5.78 8.89 -15.56
C VAL A 92 -6.99 9.72 -15.99
N LYS A 93 -6.81 11.02 -16.23
CA LYS A 93 -7.93 11.89 -16.67
C LYS A 93 -8.50 11.52 -18.04
N THR A 94 -7.82 10.71 -18.84
CA THR A 94 -8.35 10.25 -20.14
C THR A 94 -9.46 9.21 -19.98
N GLN A 95 -9.48 8.51 -18.82
CA GLN A 95 -10.46 7.49 -18.50
C GLN A 95 -10.91 7.60 -17.02
N PRO A 96 -11.51 8.73 -16.61
CA PRO A 96 -11.74 9.06 -15.20
C PRO A 96 -12.75 8.14 -14.49
N LYS A 97 -13.54 7.37 -15.24
CA LYS A 97 -14.46 6.35 -14.71
C LYS A 97 -13.81 4.97 -14.53
N LYS A 98 -12.56 4.80 -14.96
CA LYS A 98 -11.83 3.53 -14.89
C LYS A 98 -10.50 3.64 -14.14
N LEU A 99 -9.91 4.84 -14.12
CA LEU A 99 -8.59 5.08 -13.58
C LEU A 99 -8.58 6.22 -12.57
N GLY A 100 -7.91 5.99 -11.45
CA GLY A 100 -7.51 7.00 -10.48
C GLY A 100 -6.04 6.83 -10.11
N ALA A 101 -5.51 7.68 -9.24
CA ALA A 101 -4.12 7.59 -8.81
C ALA A 101 -3.96 7.85 -7.31
N PHE A 102 -2.91 7.27 -6.75
CA PHE A 102 -2.27 7.72 -5.53
C PHE A 102 -1.09 8.63 -5.86
N ALA A 103 -0.92 9.69 -5.09
CA ALA A 103 0.24 10.57 -5.21
C ALA A 103 1.51 9.84 -4.74
N CYS A 104 2.63 10.06 -5.43
CA CYS A 104 3.94 9.81 -4.87
C CYS A 104 4.45 11.09 -4.19
N LEU A 105 5.12 10.95 -3.06
CA LEU A 105 5.56 12.07 -2.22
C LEU A 105 7.04 11.93 -1.86
N SER A 106 7.74 13.05 -1.75
CA SER A 106 9.01 13.08 -1.03
C SER A 106 8.73 13.18 0.47
N MET A 107 9.23 12.25 1.23
CA MET A 107 9.05 12.24 2.68
C MET A 107 10.23 12.84 3.44
N HIS A 108 11.13 13.56 2.75
CA HIS A 108 12.23 14.30 3.39
C HIS A 108 11.76 15.47 4.27
N ASP A 109 10.66 16.10 3.87
CA ASP A 109 10.07 17.23 4.58
C ASP A 109 8.56 17.02 4.74
N PRO A 110 8.08 16.75 5.98
CA PRO A 110 6.66 16.49 6.22
C PRO A 110 5.72 17.63 5.82
N VAL A 111 6.21 18.88 5.88
CA VAL A 111 5.39 20.04 5.49
C VAL A 111 5.24 20.10 3.97
N GLN A 112 6.35 19.94 3.23
CA GLN A 112 6.32 19.89 1.78
C GLN A 112 5.51 18.69 1.27
N ALA A 113 5.69 17.51 1.87
CA ALA A 113 4.89 16.32 1.56
C ALA A 113 3.39 16.60 1.72
N GLY A 114 3.00 17.29 2.80
CA GLY A 114 1.62 17.70 3.04
C GLY A 114 1.09 18.70 2.00
N GLN A 115 1.91 19.64 1.55
CA GLN A 115 1.54 20.61 0.50
C GLN A 115 1.33 19.89 -0.84
N GLU A 116 2.22 19.00 -1.23
CA GLU A 116 2.09 18.22 -2.47
C GLU A 116 0.89 17.27 -2.40
N LEU A 117 0.65 16.58 -1.27
CA LEU A 117 -0.54 15.77 -1.09
C LEU A 117 -1.82 16.60 -1.26
N ARG A 118 -1.86 17.80 -0.66
CA ARG A 118 -3.01 18.71 -0.78
C ARG A 118 -3.26 19.11 -2.24
N ARG A 119 -2.20 19.43 -2.97
CA ARG A 119 -2.27 19.74 -4.40
C ARG A 119 -2.82 18.55 -5.20
N CYS A 120 -2.25 17.36 -5.00
CA CYS A 120 -2.66 16.15 -5.71
C CYS A 120 -4.15 15.82 -5.46
N VAL A 121 -4.61 15.92 -4.21
CA VAL A 121 -6.00 15.62 -3.87
C VAL A 121 -6.97 16.69 -4.38
N LYS A 122 -6.64 17.98 -4.20
CA LYS A 122 -7.57 19.09 -4.51
C LYS A 122 -7.59 19.49 -5.97
N GLU A 123 -6.43 19.43 -6.66
CA GLU A 123 -6.28 19.93 -8.02
C GLU A 123 -6.23 18.80 -9.04
N LEU A 124 -5.60 17.66 -8.69
CA LEU A 124 -5.45 16.52 -9.61
C LEU A 124 -6.49 15.41 -9.39
N GLY A 125 -7.28 15.47 -8.29
CA GLY A 125 -8.34 14.52 -7.99
C GLY A 125 -7.85 13.16 -7.50
N PHE A 126 -6.65 13.07 -6.91
CA PHE A 126 -6.09 11.82 -6.42
C PHE A 126 -6.78 11.35 -5.12
N HIS A 127 -6.76 10.05 -4.89
CA HIS A 127 -7.49 9.40 -3.79
C HIS A 127 -6.68 9.31 -2.48
N GLY A 128 -5.48 9.83 -2.43
CA GLY A 128 -4.55 9.75 -1.32
C GLY A 128 -3.13 9.65 -1.86
N ALA A 129 -2.24 9.01 -1.12
CA ALA A 129 -0.87 8.78 -1.57
C ALA A 129 -0.41 7.34 -1.31
N LEU A 130 0.56 6.88 -2.10
CA LEU A 130 1.35 5.68 -1.83
C LEU A 130 2.81 6.08 -1.73
N VAL A 131 3.47 5.67 -0.63
CA VAL A 131 4.89 5.81 -0.40
C VAL A 131 5.50 4.44 -0.14
N CYS A 132 6.72 4.24 -0.61
CA CYS A 132 7.46 3.05 -0.25
C CYS A 132 8.02 3.23 1.16
N ASP A 133 8.24 2.16 1.87
CA ASP A 133 8.74 2.01 3.22
C ASP A 133 9.32 3.32 3.82
N PHE A 134 10.59 3.41 4.17
CA PHE A 134 11.22 4.63 4.66
C PHE A 134 11.84 5.47 3.54
N GLN A 135 12.03 6.78 3.77
CA GLN A 135 12.73 7.65 2.84
C GLN A 135 14.25 7.53 3.04
N HIS A 136 14.97 7.20 1.97
CA HIS A 136 16.42 7.32 1.96
C HIS A 136 16.83 8.79 1.96
N ALA A 137 17.81 9.14 2.79
CA ALA A 137 18.32 10.49 2.96
C ALA A 137 19.84 10.47 3.23
N GLY A 138 20.42 11.66 3.31
CA GLY A 138 21.86 11.82 3.52
C GLY A 138 22.70 11.67 2.24
N PRO A 139 23.96 12.09 2.28
CA PRO A 139 24.84 12.10 1.08
C PRO A 139 25.12 10.71 0.50
N ASP A 140 25.10 9.70 1.34
CA ASP A 140 25.33 8.29 1.01
C ASP A 140 24.01 7.50 0.80
N GLY A 141 22.85 8.10 1.10
CA GLY A 141 21.55 7.45 1.05
C GLY A 141 21.28 6.47 2.19
N GLU A 142 22.13 6.45 3.21
CA GLU A 142 22.05 5.48 4.33
C GLU A 142 21.41 6.06 5.60
N THR A 143 20.85 7.27 5.52
CA THR A 143 19.94 7.80 6.52
C THR A 143 18.51 7.38 6.16
N TYR A 144 17.81 6.72 7.09
CA TYR A 144 16.47 6.20 6.89
C TYR A 144 15.46 6.99 7.71
N LEU A 145 14.54 7.70 7.02
CA LEU A 145 13.51 8.50 7.68
C LEU A 145 12.24 7.68 7.78
N PHE A 146 11.92 7.24 9.00
CA PHE A 146 10.67 6.57 9.32
C PHE A 146 9.60 7.59 9.71
N TYR A 147 8.36 7.37 9.31
CA TYR A 147 7.27 8.35 9.43
C TYR A 147 6.58 8.34 10.80
N ASP A 148 7.10 7.60 11.74
CA ASP A 148 6.67 7.55 13.14
C ASP A 148 7.27 8.68 14.01
N ALA A 149 8.27 9.38 13.49
CA ALA A 149 8.89 10.51 14.17
C ALA A 149 7.91 11.70 14.32
N PRO A 150 8.03 12.49 15.42
CA PRO A 150 7.09 13.58 15.72
C PRO A 150 6.97 14.65 14.65
N GLU A 151 8.01 14.85 13.87
CA GLU A 151 8.06 15.81 12.76
C GLU A 151 6.97 15.52 11.73
N TYR A 152 6.60 14.25 11.56
CA TYR A 152 5.55 13.82 10.64
C TYR A 152 4.13 14.11 11.15
N ASP A 153 3.92 14.53 12.40
CA ASP A 153 2.59 14.90 12.89
C ASP A 153 1.97 16.04 12.07
N ALA A 154 2.79 16.92 11.47
CA ALA A 154 2.32 17.96 10.54
C ALA A 154 1.72 17.35 9.25
N PHE A 155 2.35 16.31 8.70
CA PHE A 155 1.86 15.58 7.54
C PHE A 155 0.60 14.78 7.86
N TRP A 156 0.56 14.10 9.00
CA TRP A 156 -0.59 13.33 9.44
C TRP A 156 -1.85 14.19 9.64
N LYS A 157 -1.68 15.43 10.08
CA LYS A 157 -2.80 16.40 10.14
C LYS A 157 -3.37 16.67 8.75
N VAL A 158 -2.52 16.85 7.74
CA VAL A 158 -2.97 17.06 6.36
C VAL A 158 -3.73 15.86 5.82
N CYS A 159 -3.27 14.63 6.07
CA CYS A 159 -3.98 13.41 5.69
C CYS A 159 -5.39 13.37 6.31
N GLN A 160 -5.51 13.71 7.60
CA GLN A 160 -6.79 13.75 8.30
C GLN A 160 -7.71 14.88 7.80
N GLU A 161 -7.19 16.08 7.53
CA GLU A 161 -7.94 17.21 6.98
C GLU A 161 -8.52 16.92 5.59
N LEU A 162 -7.74 16.23 4.77
CA LEU A 162 -8.16 15.81 3.44
C LEU A 162 -9.06 14.57 3.48
N ASP A 163 -9.07 13.86 4.60
CA ASP A 163 -9.78 12.60 4.81
C ASP A 163 -9.37 11.51 3.79
N VAL A 164 -8.08 11.42 3.47
CA VAL A 164 -7.52 10.45 2.53
C VAL A 164 -6.54 9.51 3.21
N PRO A 165 -6.37 8.26 2.71
CA PRO A 165 -5.40 7.33 3.24
C PRO A 165 -3.99 7.60 2.71
N LEU A 166 -2.98 7.18 3.50
CA LEU A 166 -1.64 6.89 3.02
C LEU A 166 -1.47 5.38 2.91
N TYR A 167 -1.03 4.93 1.75
CA TYR A 167 -0.60 3.55 1.52
C TYR A 167 0.90 3.44 1.78
N ILE A 168 1.33 2.51 2.64
CA ILE A 168 2.73 2.17 2.89
C ILE A 168 3.03 0.85 2.20
N HIS A 169 3.87 0.90 1.17
CA HIS A 169 4.27 -0.23 0.34
C HIS A 169 5.73 -0.61 0.64
N PRO A 170 6.08 -1.89 0.66
CA PRO A 170 7.47 -2.29 0.86
C PRO A 170 8.39 -1.83 -0.27
N ALA A 171 9.69 -1.81 0.02
CA ALA A 171 10.75 -1.67 -0.97
C ALA A 171 11.85 -2.70 -0.74
N ALA A 172 12.61 -3.03 -1.79
CA ALA A 172 13.74 -3.92 -1.65
C ALA A 172 14.82 -3.28 -0.75
N PRO A 173 15.40 -4.04 0.17
CA PRO A 173 16.53 -3.56 0.95
C PRO A 173 17.69 -3.24 0.01
N SER A 174 18.35 -2.12 0.26
CA SER A 174 19.54 -1.67 -0.45
C SER A 174 20.63 -1.25 0.54
N GLY A 175 21.81 -0.87 0.04
CA GLY A 175 22.91 -0.37 0.85
C GLY A 175 23.27 -1.25 2.04
N VAL A 176 23.46 -0.65 3.20
CA VAL A 176 23.88 -1.34 4.43
C VAL A 176 22.87 -2.41 4.88
N VAL A 177 21.57 -2.17 4.73
CA VAL A 177 20.54 -3.16 5.11
C VAL A 177 20.68 -4.43 4.25
N TYR A 178 20.81 -4.27 2.93
CA TYR A 178 21.04 -5.42 2.05
C TYR A 178 22.33 -6.16 2.41
N GLU A 179 23.44 -5.44 2.51
CA GLU A 179 24.77 -6.02 2.77
C GLU A 179 24.83 -6.80 4.10
N LYS A 180 24.22 -6.27 5.14
CA LYS A 180 24.29 -6.91 6.47
C LYS A 180 23.28 -8.02 6.68
N LEU A 181 22.07 -7.92 6.10
CA LEU A 181 20.99 -8.84 6.40
C LEU A 181 20.69 -9.83 5.26
N TYR A 182 20.82 -9.40 4.01
CA TYR A 182 20.31 -10.16 2.86
C TYR A 182 21.38 -10.65 1.87
N ALA A 183 22.58 -10.07 1.82
CA ALA A 183 23.61 -10.45 0.82
C ALA A 183 23.91 -11.95 0.79
N GLN A 184 23.92 -12.60 1.96
CA GLN A 184 24.08 -14.06 2.10
C GLN A 184 22.76 -14.85 1.91
N ARG A 185 21.65 -14.16 1.76
CA ARG A 185 20.27 -14.70 1.67
C ARG A 185 19.47 -13.97 0.60
N LYS A 186 20.08 -13.74 -0.55
CA LYS A 186 19.53 -12.89 -1.63
C LYS A 186 18.14 -13.30 -2.12
N PHE A 187 17.76 -14.59 -1.99
CA PHE A 187 16.44 -15.09 -2.38
C PHE A 187 15.35 -14.84 -1.33
N LEU A 188 15.68 -14.21 -0.20
CA LEU A 188 14.71 -13.70 0.77
C LEU A 188 14.41 -12.21 0.58
N VAL A 189 15.04 -11.57 -0.41
CA VAL A 189 14.74 -10.20 -0.82
C VAL A 189 13.39 -10.20 -1.55
N GLY A 190 12.55 -9.23 -1.23
CA GLY A 190 11.24 -9.07 -1.84
C GLY A 190 10.13 -9.86 -1.13
N PRO A 191 9.13 -10.31 -1.88
CA PRO A 191 7.93 -10.97 -1.35
C PRO A 191 8.17 -12.14 -0.40
N PRO A 192 9.22 -12.98 -0.57
CA PRO A 192 9.41 -14.11 0.33
C PRO A 192 9.63 -13.73 1.81
N LEU A 193 10.24 -12.56 2.11
CA LEU A 193 10.48 -12.16 3.49
C LEU A 193 10.72 -10.67 3.70
N SER A 194 11.63 -10.03 2.92
CA SER A 194 12.13 -8.70 3.28
C SER A 194 11.04 -7.64 3.25
N PHE A 195 10.04 -7.77 2.39
CA PHE A 195 8.93 -6.84 2.26
C PHE A 195 8.09 -6.83 3.53
N ALA A 196 7.69 -8.01 3.99
CA ALA A 196 6.91 -8.12 5.22
C ALA A 196 7.67 -7.60 6.45
N ASN A 197 8.97 -7.87 6.55
CA ASN A 197 9.79 -7.35 7.64
C ASN A 197 9.85 -5.82 7.64
N ALA A 198 10.03 -5.21 6.46
CA ALA A 198 10.17 -3.77 6.31
C ALA A 198 8.87 -3.02 6.71
N VAL A 199 7.75 -3.40 6.10
CA VAL A 199 6.44 -2.78 6.42
C VAL A 199 6.02 -3.06 7.86
N SER A 200 6.25 -4.28 8.37
CA SER A 200 5.92 -4.61 9.76
C SER A 200 6.71 -3.75 10.75
N LEU A 201 8.02 -3.53 10.50
CA LEU A 201 8.84 -2.65 11.33
C LEU A 201 8.29 -1.22 11.33
N HIS A 202 8.00 -0.66 10.15
CA HIS A 202 7.51 0.70 10.01
C HIS A 202 6.14 0.88 10.67
N LEU A 203 5.17 0.02 10.34
CA LEU A 203 3.83 0.12 10.90
C LEU A 203 3.82 -0.08 12.42
N MET A 204 4.62 -1.03 12.93
CA MET A 204 4.79 -1.21 14.37
C MET A 204 5.47 -0.01 15.03
N GLY A 205 6.42 0.64 14.36
CA GLY A 205 6.98 1.92 14.80
C GLY A 205 5.88 2.98 14.97
N MET A 206 5.02 3.15 13.95
CA MET A 206 3.89 4.08 14.01
C MET A 206 2.91 3.76 15.15
N ILE A 207 2.61 2.47 15.38
CA ILE A 207 1.74 2.04 16.46
C ILE A 207 2.42 2.29 17.81
N SER A 208 3.61 1.72 18.03
CA SER A 208 4.30 1.77 19.33
C SER A 208 4.63 3.20 19.77
N ASN A 209 4.99 4.08 18.83
CA ASN A 209 5.27 5.49 19.08
C ASN A 209 4.01 6.39 19.12
N GLY A 210 2.81 5.79 19.16
CA GLY A 210 1.55 6.49 19.43
C GLY A 210 1.13 7.45 18.32
N VAL A 211 1.52 7.24 17.07
CA VAL A 211 1.10 8.08 15.92
C VAL A 211 -0.42 8.13 15.82
N PHE A 212 -1.08 6.98 15.95
CA PHE A 212 -2.55 6.88 15.87
C PHE A 212 -3.27 7.47 17.09
N ASP A 213 -2.63 7.52 18.25
CA ASP A 213 -3.21 8.17 19.43
C ASP A 213 -3.21 9.69 19.27
N ARG A 214 -2.14 10.25 18.71
CA ARG A 214 -2.06 11.69 18.38
C ARG A 214 -2.88 12.05 17.15
N ASN A 215 -3.11 11.09 16.25
CA ASN A 215 -3.81 11.28 14.98
C ASN A 215 -4.96 10.27 14.82
N PRO A 216 -6.03 10.37 15.63
CA PRO A 216 -7.03 9.30 15.79
C PRO A 216 -7.90 9.03 14.56
N ASN A 217 -7.91 9.89 13.57
CA ASN A 217 -8.63 9.72 12.30
C ASN A 217 -7.71 9.43 11.11
N LEU A 218 -6.41 9.21 11.38
CA LEU A 218 -5.46 8.81 10.36
C LEU A 218 -5.86 7.46 9.75
N LYS A 219 -5.73 7.36 8.44
CA LYS A 219 -6.05 6.18 7.65
C LYS A 219 -4.78 5.67 6.97
N ILE A 220 -4.40 4.43 7.27
CA ILE A 220 -3.26 3.77 6.65
C ILE A 220 -3.74 2.54 5.90
N ILE A 221 -3.16 2.28 4.73
CA ILE A 221 -3.33 1.03 3.99
C ILE A 221 -1.97 0.34 3.93
N VAL A 222 -1.96 -0.96 4.09
CA VAL A 222 -0.79 -1.83 3.85
C VAL A 222 -1.19 -3.02 2.97
N GLY A 223 -0.24 -3.52 2.20
CA GLY A 223 -0.44 -4.62 1.26
C GLY A 223 -0.56 -6.00 1.90
N HIS A 224 -0.67 -7.00 1.04
CA HIS A 224 -0.36 -8.41 1.28
C HIS A 224 -1.03 -9.01 2.52
N LEU A 225 -2.32 -8.68 2.73
CA LEU A 225 -3.13 -9.09 3.90
C LEU A 225 -2.51 -8.67 5.26
N GLY A 226 -1.80 -7.52 5.27
CA GLY A 226 -1.19 -6.95 6.49
C GLY A 226 0.17 -7.54 6.83
N GLU A 227 0.83 -8.14 5.84
CA GLU A 227 2.17 -8.74 5.98
C GLU A 227 2.17 -9.85 7.05
N HIS A 228 3.08 -9.84 8.00
CA HIS A 228 3.11 -10.83 9.08
C HIS A 228 2.26 -10.42 10.31
N LEU A 229 1.82 -9.17 10.40
CA LEU A 229 1.28 -8.60 11.63
C LEU A 229 0.02 -9.28 12.15
N PRO A 230 -0.99 -9.62 11.31
CA PRO A 230 -2.19 -10.26 11.83
C PRO A 230 -1.94 -11.59 12.55
N PHE A 231 -0.92 -12.34 12.13
CA PHE A 231 -0.55 -13.59 12.78
C PHE A 231 0.02 -13.38 14.19
N ASP A 232 0.68 -12.26 14.43
CA ASP A 232 1.36 -11.96 15.69
C ASP A 232 0.55 -11.07 16.65
N PHE A 233 -0.68 -10.68 16.31
CA PHE A 233 -1.46 -9.70 17.09
C PHE A 233 -1.55 -10.02 18.57
N TRP A 234 -1.88 -11.26 18.93
CA TRP A 234 -1.96 -11.64 20.34
C TRP A 234 -0.62 -11.42 21.07
N ARG A 235 0.47 -11.88 20.46
CA ARG A 235 1.82 -11.77 21.03
C ARG A 235 2.27 -10.32 21.16
N ILE A 236 2.05 -9.52 20.10
CA ILE A 236 2.37 -8.10 20.13
C ILE A 236 1.57 -7.38 21.21
N ASN A 237 0.25 -7.62 21.28
CA ASN A 237 -0.60 -6.95 22.24
C ASN A 237 -0.24 -7.29 23.68
N HIS A 238 -0.03 -8.57 23.97
CA HIS A 238 0.40 -9.05 25.27
C HIS A 238 1.67 -8.33 25.74
N TRP A 239 2.69 -8.26 24.90
CA TRP A 239 3.94 -7.58 25.26
C TRP A 239 3.78 -6.07 25.39
N LEU A 240 3.03 -5.42 24.51
CA LEU A 240 2.77 -3.98 24.62
C LEU A 240 2.04 -3.62 25.90
N GLU A 241 1.06 -4.40 26.34
CA GLU A 241 0.26 -4.13 27.54
C GLU A 241 0.98 -4.48 28.82
N ASP A 242 1.54 -5.69 28.90
CA ASP A 242 2.04 -6.24 30.14
C ASP A 242 3.50 -5.86 30.45
N VAL A 243 4.27 -5.47 29.43
CA VAL A 243 5.70 -5.20 29.58
C VAL A 243 6.07 -3.79 29.10
N GLU A 244 5.80 -3.44 27.85
CA GLU A 244 6.35 -2.23 27.22
C GLU A 244 5.76 -0.95 27.81
N ARG A 245 4.45 -0.90 28.06
CA ARG A 245 3.83 0.28 28.70
C ARG A 245 4.31 0.50 30.13
N PRO A 246 4.40 -0.52 31.01
CA PRO A 246 5.03 -0.38 32.30
C PRO A 246 6.47 0.12 32.23
N LEU A 247 7.30 -0.43 31.35
CA LEU A 247 8.68 0.01 31.13
C LEU A 247 8.76 1.46 30.62
N ALA A 248 7.92 1.82 29.65
CA ALA A 248 7.85 3.19 29.15
C ALA A 248 7.52 4.19 30.27
N LYS A 249 6.56 3.83 31.15
CA LYS A 249 6.21 4.65 32.31
C LYS A 249 7.36 4.78 33.28
N GLU A 250 8.07 3.70 33.58
CA GLU A 250 9.27 3.69 34.45
C GLU A 250 10.38 4.60 33.89
N GLN A 251 10.57 4.56 32.57
CA GLN A 251 11.56 5.37 31.84
C GLN A 251 11.13 6.81 31.58
N GLY A 252 9.90 7.19 31.94
CA GLY A 252 9.34 8.52 31.67
C GLY A 252 9.02 8.77 30.19
N TYR A 253 8.91 7.70 29.38
CA TYR A 253 8.55 7.78 27.98
C TYR A 253 7.02 7.86 27.82
N ASN A 254 6.53 8.95 27.23
CA ASN A 254 5.10 9.27 27.20
C ASN A 254 4.44 9.14 25.81
N ARG A 255 5.16 8.59 24.81
CA ARG A 255 4.65 8.44 23.44
C ARG A 255 4.19 7.03 23.11
N ILE A 256 4.31 6.08 24.02
CA ILE A 256 3.88 4.72 23.78
C ILE A 256 2.38 4.63 23.50
N CYS A 257 1.98 3.75 22.61
CA CYS A 257 0.59 3.52 22.24
C CYS A 257 -0.30 3.21 23.45
N GLN A 258 -1.56 3.72 23.41
CA GLN A 258 -2.50 3.62 24.53
C GLN A 258 -3.57 2.55 24.33
N LYS A 259 -3.77 2.07 23.10
CA LYS A 259 -4.80 1.10 22.71
C LYS A 259 -4.19 -0.23 22.34
N THR A 260 -5.02 -1.23 22.11
CA THR A 260 -4.59 -2.54 21.61
C THR A 260 -4.23 -2.47 20.13
N ILE A 261 -3.41 -3.39 19.65
CA ILE A 261 -3.14 -3.50 18.21
C ILE A 261 -4.43 -3.75 17.44
N TYR A 262 -5.37 -4.52 18.01
CA TYR A 262 -6.69 -4.77 17.44
C TYR A 262 -7.50 -3.48 17.21
N ASP A 263 -7.44 -2.54 18.16
CA ASP A 263 -8.14 -1.25 18.04
C ASP A 263 -7.62 -0.42 16.88
N TYR A 264 -6.29 -0.38 16.67
CA TYR A 264 -5.70 0.35 15.56
C TYR A 264 -6.05 -0.28 14.21
N PHE A 265 -5.98 -1.59 14.09
CA PHE A 265 -6.38 -2.29 12.86
C PHE A 265 -7.88 -2.17 12.58
N LYS A 266 -8.73 -2.18 13.61
CA LYS A 266 -10.18 -2.00 13.45
C LYS A 266 -10.59 -0.56 13.17
N LYS A 267 -9.74 0.43 13.45
CA LYS A 267 -10.08 1.85 13.27
C LYS A 267 -9.30 2.55 12.17
N ASN A 268 -7.99 2.40 12.17
CA ASN A 268 -7.07 3.24 11.42
C ASN A 268 -6.42 2.53 10.21
N ILE A 269 -6.37 1.19 10.21
CA ILE A 269 -5.57 0.42 9.27
C ILE A 269 -6.47 -0.45 8.39
N TRP A 270 -6.22 -0.44 7.10
CA TRP A 270 -6.80 -1.33 6.10
C TRP A 270 -5.69 -2.17 5.49
N VAL A 271 -6.06 -3.37 5.03
CA VAL A 271 -5.14 -4.26 4.32
C VAL A 271 -5.68 -4.59 2.93
N THR A 272 -4.81 -4.91 1.98
CA THR A 272 -5.21 -5.34 0.64
C THR A 272 -4.92 -6.80 0.38
N THR A 273 -5.56 -7.38 -0.63
CA THR A 273 -5.30 -8.74 -1.10
C THR A 273 -4.13 -8.83 -2.07
N SER A 274 -3.49 -7.70 -2.40
CA SER A 274 -2.40 -7.65 -3.38
C SER A 274 -1.34 -8.71 -3.13
N GLY A 275 -0.90 -9.40 -4.18
CA GLY A 275 0.17 -10.39 -4.11
C GLY A 275 -0.08 -11.61 -3.20
N HIS A 276 -1.25 -11.72 -2.57
CA HIS A 276 -1.51 -12.77 -1.56
C HIS A 276 -2.84 -13.49 -1.81
N PHE A 277 -2.87 -14.41 -2.75
CA PHE A 277 -4.07 -15.10 -3.24
C PHE A 277 -4.34 -16.41 -2.47
N SER A 278 -4.42 -16.33 -1.14
CA SER A 278 -4.68 -17.46 -0.25
C SER A 278 -6.01 -17.30 0.48
N THR A 279 -6.95 -18.20 0.20
CA THR A 279 -8.26 -18.22 0.87
C THR A 279 -8.14 -18.43 2.38
N HIS A 280 -7.25 -19.31 2.84
CA HIS A 280 -7.02 -19.56 4.27
C HIS A 280 -6.44 -18.34 5.00
N THR A 281 -5.49 -17.64 4.36
CA THR A 281 -4.93 -16.42 4.96
C THR A 281 -5.99 -15.32 5.01
N LEU A 282 -6.78 -15.17 3.95
CA LEU A 282 -7.90 -14.22 3.92
C LEU A 282 -8.92 -14.51 5.02
N GLU A 283 -9.32 -15.78 5.20
CA GLU A 283 -10.22 -16.22 6.29
C GLU A 283 -9.65 -15.83 7.65
N TYR A 284 -8.38 -16.13 7.90
CA TYR A 284 -7.72 -15.78 9.15
C TYR A 284 -7.75 -14.26 9.40
N VAL A 285 -7.35 -13.47 8.40
CA VAL A 285 -7.32 -12.00 8.53
C VAL A 285 -8.72 -11.41 8.73
N VAL A 286 -9.74 -11.95 8.06
CA VAL A 286 -11.14 -11.55 8.31
C VAL A 286 -11.55 -11.79 9.76
N ARG A 287 -11.13 -12.89 10.37
CA ARG A 287 -11.41 -13.20 11.80
C ARG A 287 -10.71 -12.22 12.75
N GLU A 288 -9.50 -11.77 12.41
CA GLU A 288 -8.71 -10.86 13.26
C GLU A 288 -9.19 -9.40 13.18
N ILE A 289 -9.44 -8.88 11.98
CA ILE A 289 -9.69 -7.44 11.79
C ILE A 289 -11.08 -7.09 11.23
N GLY A 290 -11.83 -8.09 10.75
CA GLY A 290 -13.12 -7.88 10.09
C GLY A 290 -13.02 -7.60 8.60
N ALA A 291 -14.02 -8.04 7.85
CA ALA A 291 -14.08 -7.88 6.39
C ALA A 291 -14.10 -6.40 5.95
N GLU A 292 -14.55 -5.50 6.82
CA GLU A 292 -14.62 -4.04 6.58
C GLU A 292 -13.25 -3.38 6.44
N ARG A 293 -12.18 -4.08 6.81
CA ARG A 293 -10.79 -3.57 6.79
C ARG A 293 -9.97 -4.16 5.67
N ILE A 294 -10.59 -4.95 4.79
CA ILE A 294 -9.89 -5.60 3.69
C ILE A 294 -10.37 -5.01 2.37
N LEU A 295 -9.44 -4.76 1.47
CA LEU A 295 -9.64 -4.16 0.15
C LEU A 295 -9.12 -5.13 -0.90
N PHE A 296 -9.81 -5.23 -2.03
CA PHE A 296 -9.32 -6.01 -3.16
C PHE A 296 -8.18 -5.28 -3.86
N SER A 297 -7.13 -6.01 -4.24
CA SER A 297 -6.08 -5.52 -5.13
C SER A 297 -5.31 -6.69 -5.75
N VAL A 298 -4.57 -6.42 -6.83
CA VAL A 298 -3.85 -7.43 -7.61
C VAL A 298 -2.35 -7.41 -7.32
N ASP A 299 -1.74 -6.24 -7.23
CA ASP A 299 -0.28 -6.02 -7.30
C ASP A 299 0.24 -6.10 -8.75
N TYR A 300 -0.60 -5.61 -9.70
CA TYR A 300 -0.25 -5.62 -11.12
C TYR A 300 0.83 -4.56 -11.45
N PRO A 301 1.83 -4.85 -12.26
CA PRO A 301 2.03 -6.07 -13.06
C PRO A 301 3.00 -7.10 -12.45
N TYR A 302 3.34 -6.97 -11.17
CA TYR A 302 4.14 -7.99 -10.46
C TYR A 302 3.38 -9.30 -10.41
N GLU A 303 2.11 -9.24 -10.04
CA GLU A 303 1.13 -10.31 -10.22
C GLU A 303 0.24 -10.05 -11.45
N THR A 304 -0.46 -11.07 -11.94
CA THR A 304 -1.37 -10.94 -13.07
C THR A 304 -2.81 -10.77 -12.63
N ILE A 305 -3.56 -9.94 -13.36
CA ILE A 305 -5.02 -9.77 -13.15
C ILE A 305 -5.74 -11.11 -13.29
N GLU A 306 -5.31 -11.93 -14.25
CA GLU A 306 -5.86 -13.25 -14.52
C GLU A 306 -5.74 -14.17 -13.30
N ASN A 307 -4.55 -14.28 -12.68
CA ASN A 307 -4.32 -15.12 -11.52
C ASN A 307 -5.14 -14.67 -10.31
N CYS A 308 -5.13 -13.37 -10.03
CA CYS A 308 -5.90 -12.79 -8.93
C CYS A 308 -7.40 -13.05 -9.10
N CYS A 309 -7.94 -12.78 -10.28
CA CYS A 309 -9.37 -12.98 -10.55
C CYS A 309 -9.75 -14.47 -10.67
N ALA A 310 -8.85 -15.33 -11.14
CA ALA A 310 -9.05 -16.78 -11.09
C ALA A 310 -9.15 -17.29 -9.64
N TRP A 311 -8.40 -16.69 -8.71
CA TRP A 311 -8.56 -16.97 -7.29
C TRP A 311 -9.85 -16.37 -6.73
N TYR A 312 -10.05 -15.06 -6.87
CA TYR A 312 -11.15 -14.35 -6.20
C TYR A 312 -12.51 -14.72 -6.76
N ASP A 313 -12.68 -14.70 -8.08
CA ASP A 313 -13.95 -14.95 -8.77
C ASP A 313 -14.10 -16.40 -9.24
N GLY A 314 -13.02 -17.03 -9.71
CA GLY A 314 -13.04 -18.41 -10.17
C GLY A 314 -13.28 -19.41 -9.03
N LYS A 315 -12.89 -19.03 -7.79
CA LYS A 315 -13.18 -19.79 -6.57
C LYS A 315 -14.18 -19.06 -5.67
N ALA A 316 -15.08 -18.26 -6.23
CA ALA A 316 -15.99 -17.39 -5.48
C ALA A 316 -16.72 -18.10 -4.34
N LYS A 317 -17.16 -19.36 -4.53
CA LYS A 317 -17.84 -20.13 -3.49
C LYS A 317 -16.96 -20.34 -2.26
N GLU A 318 -15.69 -20.71 -2.46
CA GLU A 318 -14.72 -20.92 -1.37
C GLU A 318 -14.40 -19.60 -0.67
N VAL A 319 -14.19 -18.53 -1.46
CA VAL A 319 -13.88 -17.20 -0.91
C VAL A 319 -15.08 -16.63 -0.14
N ILE A 320 -16.31 -16.76 -0.65
CA ILE A 320 -17.53 -16.31 0.02
C ILE A 320 -17.71 -17.02 1.36
N GLU A 321 -17.46 -18.34 1.40
CA GLU A 321 -17.53 -19.12 2.64
C GLU A 321 -16.46 -18.65 3.64
N ALA A 322 -15.23 -18.51 3.20
CA ALA A 322 -14.09 -18.09 4.02
C ALA A 322 -14.28 -16.70 4.64
N VAL A 323 -14.88 -15.76 3.91
CA VAL A 323 -15.11 -14.40 4.42
C VAL A 323 -16.43 -14.25 5.20
N GLY A 324 -17.19 -15.32 5.35
CA GLY A 324 -18.45 -15.32 6.12
C GLY A 324 -19.66 -14.78 5.34
N GLY A 325 -19.68 -14.93 4.01
CA GLY A 325 -20.85 -14.67 3.18
C GLY A 325 -20.66 -13.63 2.07
N ILE A 326 -21.67 -13.59 1.19
CA ILE A 326 -21.65 -12.80 -0.05
C ILE A 326 -21.50 -11.29 0.21
N GLU A 327 -22.06 -10.77 1.31
CA GLU A 327 -21.96 -9.35 1.63
C GLU A 327 -20.52 -8.95 2.00
N ASN A 328 -19.80 -9.78 2.73
CA ASN A 328 -18.38 -9.55 3.03
C ASN A 328 -17.50 -9.67 1.77
N TYR A 329 -17.83 -10.63 0.90
CA TYR A 329 -17.18 -10.76 -0.41
C TYR A 329 -17.32 -9.47 -1.25
N LYS A 330 -18.54 -8.90 -1.31
CA LYS A 330 -18.78 -7.62 -1.98
C LYS A 330 -18.07 -6.45 -1.30
N LYS A 331 -18.08 -6.42 0.04
CA LYS A 331 -17.33 -5.39 0.79
C LYS A 331 -15.86 -5.39 0.42
N ILE A 332 -15.21 -6.55 0.46
CA ILE A 332 -13.79 -6.69 0.12
C ILE A 332 -13.56 -6.31 -1.33
N GLY A 333 -14.35 -6.84 -2.26
CA GLY A 333 -14.18 -6.61 -3.69
C GLY A 333 -14.34 -5.15 -4.12
N ARG A 334 -15.19 -4.35 -3.46
CA ARG A 334 -15.47 -2.97 -3.87
C ARG A 334 -16.00 -2.02 -2.80
N GLU A 335 -16.95 -2.44 -1.95
CA GLU A 335 -17.70 -1.48 -1.13
C GLU A 335 -16.82 -0.76 -0.11
N ASN A 336 -15.82 -1.46 0.46
CA ASN A 336 -14.85 -0.86 1.37
C ASN A 336 -14.00 0.21 0.66
N ALA A 337 -13.50 -0.09 -0.55
CA ALA A 337 -12.73 0.86 -1.33
C ALA A 337 -13.57 2.08 -1.74
N LYS A 338 -14.82 1.88 -2.20
CA LYS A 338 -15.77 2.98 -2.48
C LYS A 338 -15.91 3.92 -1.29
N LYS A 339 -16.13 3.36 -0.11
CA LYS A 339 -16.31 4.13 1.11
C LYS A 339 -15.03 4.85 1.54
N LEU A 340 -13.90 4.13 1.59
CA LEU A 340 -12.62 4.66 2.06
C LEU A 340 -12.12 5.79 1.16
N LEU A 341 -12.22 5.61 -0.16
CA LEU A 341 -11.66 6.49 -1.18
C LEU A 341 -12.69 7.44 -1.79
N ARG A 342 -13.96 7.37 -1.35
CA ARG A 342 -15.09 8.19 -1.81
C ARG A 342 -15.29 8.09 -3.33
N ILE A 343 -15.19 6.89 -3.87
CA ILE A 343 -15.42 6.64 -5.29
C ILE A 343 -16.92 6.47 -5.52
N THR A 344 -17.53 7.41 -6.23
CA THR A 344 -18.98 7.46 -6.45
C THR A 344 -19.39 7.32 -7.91
N ASP A 345 -18.52 7.69 -8.83
CA ASP A 345 -18.76 7.64 -10.28
C ASP A 345 -17.66 6.82 -10.98
N TYR A 346 -17.93 5.54 -11.18
CA TYR A 346 -17.05 4.64 -11.90
C TYR A 346 -17.87 3.58 -12.67
N HIS A 347 -17.21 2.79 -13.49
CA HIS A 347 -17.86 1.73 -14.26
C HIS A 347 -18.26 0.56 -13.36
N ASP A 348 -19.43 0.68 -12.73
CA ASP A 348 -20.05 -0.33 -11.85
C ASP A 348 -21.05 -1.16 -12.68
N ALA A 349 -20.56 -2.18 -13.36
CA ALA A 349 -21.44 -3.11 -14.05
C ALA A 349 -21.91 -4.19 -13.07
N ASP A 350 -23.16 -4.11 -12.61
CA ASP A 350 -23.82 -5.18 -11.89
C ASP A 350 -24.17 -6.31 -12.86
N ALA A 351 -23.31 -7.33 -12.94
CA ALA A 351 -23.73 -8.60 -13.49
C ALA A 351 -23.91 -9.63 -12.35
N PRO A 352 -24.89 -10.52 -12.46
CA PRO A 352 -25.10 -11.56 -11.46
C PRO A 352 -23.84 -12.43 -11.34
N VAL A 353 -23.47 -12.73 -10.11
CA VAL A 353 -22.51 -13.80 -9.81
C VAL A 353 -23.22 -15.11 -10.15
N ASN A 354 -22.80 -15.78 -11.23
CA ASN A 354 -23.28 -17.10 -11.59
C ASN A 354 -22.67 -18.17 -10.68
#